data_f103797a2662472afb0e8664deb3d52e
#
_entry.id   f103797a2662472afb0e8664deb3d52e
#
_cell.length_a   1.000
_cell.length_b   1.000
_cell.length_c   1.000
_cell.angle_alpha   90.00
_cell.angle_beta   90.00
_cell.angle_gamma   90.00
#
_symmetry.space_group_name_H-M   'P 1'
#
loop_
_entity.id
_entity.type
_entity.pdbx_description
1 polymer ?
#
loop_
_entity_poly.entity_id
_entity_poly.type
_entity_poly.pdbx_seq_one_letter_code
_entity_poly.pdbx_strand_id
1 'polypeptide(L)'
;MLKIENLSVQIKGKEILKSISFDFEQGKNYCILWKNGSWKSSLAMSISWNSKYEITNWDIKLDNTSIKDFTADERSKLWIFLTFQNIPEIPWVKLFEFLKSIYDVRQEKPTSFIGFKKIIEPLIEDLWIDKEFLRRDLNVGFSWGEKRKIEVLQIKLLNPKVIILDEIDSWLDVNAVKQVSELLKQTNSENNTFIIITHLFDMLEWLPIEKVIILDKWKIKEVGDNNLMNKIKKEGF
;
A
#
# COMPACT_ATOMS: atom_id res chain seq x y z
N MET A 1 1.16 -13.02 8.33
CA MET A 1 -0.27 -13.16 7.94
C MET A 1 -1.07 -12.03 8.57
N LEU A 2 -1.86 -11.30 7.77
CA LEU A 2 -2.76 -10.26 8.26
C LEU A 2 -4.19 -10.81 8.30
N LYS A 3 -4.84 -10.73 9.47
CA LYS A 3 -6.21 -11.20 9.67
C LYS A 3 -7.11 -10.07 10.15
N ILE A 4 -8.26 -9.93 9.53
CA ILE A 4 -9.29 -8.95 9.89
C ILE A 4 -10.49 -9.71 10.43
N GLU A 5 -10.94 -9.38 11.63
CA GLU A 5 -12.08 -10.03 12.31
C GLU A 5 -13.16 -9.00 12.63
N ASN A 6 -14.34 -9.14 12.01
CA ASN A 6 -15.55 -8.33 12.26
C ASN A 6 -15.34 -6.80 12.20
N LEU A 7 -14.45 -6.32 11.31
CA LEU A 7 -14.16 -4.90 11.19
C LEU A 7 -15.40 -4.10 10.77
N SER A 8 -15.85 -3.20 11.63
CA SER A 8 -16.89 -2.23 11.35
C SER A 8 -16.34 -0.82 11.58
N VAL A 9 -16.59 0.09 10.64
CA VAL A 9 -15.99 1.43 10.62
C VAL A 9 -17.05 2.49 10.36
N GLN A 10 -16.96 3.60 11.07
CA GLN A 10 -17.80 4.78 10.90
C GLN A 10 -16.97 6.03 10.62
N ILE A 11 -17.57 6.98 9.89
CA ILE A 11 -17.10 8.35 9.76
C ILE A 11 -18.23 9.29 10.14
N LYS A 12 -18.03 10.13 11.15
CA LYS A 12 -19.05 11.07 11.66
C LYS A 12 -20.40 10.38 11.90
N GLY A 13 -20.39 9.21 12.54
CA GLY A 13 -21.57 8.42 12.85
C GLY A 13 -22.23 7.68 11.69
N LYS A 14 -21.69 7.77 10.47
CA LYS A 14 -22.16 7.02 9.30
C LYS A 14 -21.33 5.76 9.12
N GLU A 15 -21.98 4.59 9.15
CA GLU A 15 -21.35 3.29 8.90
C GLU A 15 -20.83 3.23 7.44
N ILE A 16 -19.56 2.84 7.26
CA ILE A 16 -18.87 2.77 5.97
C ILE A 16 -18.24 1.41 5.68
N LEU A 17 -18.01 0.60 6.71
CA LEU A 17 -17.68 -0.82 6.61
C LEU A 17 -18.48 -1.55 7.68
N LYS A 18 -18.92 -2.77 7.37
CA LYS A 18 -19.78 -3.57 8.25
C LYS A 18 -19.34 -5.02 8.32
N SER A 19 -18.84 -5.42 9.50
CA SER A 19 -18.44 -6.80 9.82
C SER A 19 -17.57 -7.44 8.72
N ILE A 20 -16.54 -6.73 8.27
CA ILE A 20 -15.56 -7.27 7.31
C ILE A 20 -14.68 -8.28 8.05
N SER A 21 -14.62 -9.51 7.54
CA SER A 21 -13.70 -10.54 8.03
C SER A 21 -12.99 -11.16 6.83
N PHE A 22 -11.66 -11.18 6.88
CA PHE A 22 -10.84 -11.78 5.83
C PHE A 22 -9.41 -12.05 6.31
N ASP A 23 -8.84 -13.16 5.83
CA ASP A 23 -7.48 -13.57 6.12
C ASP A 23 -6.59 -13.38 4.89
N PHE A 24 -5.55 -12.54 5.00
CA PHE A 24 -4.53 -12.31 3.98
C PHE A 24 -3.31 -13.17 4.31
N GLU A 25 -3.10 -14.23 3.55
CA GLU A 25 -1.98 -15.15 3.74
C GLU A 25 -0.68 -14.49 3.25
N GLN A 26 0.42 -14.78 3.93
CA GLN A 26 1.74 -14.29 3.53
C GLN A 26 2.14 -14.83 2.16
N GLY A 27 2.81 -14.01 1.36
CA GLY A 27 3.30 -14.37 0.03
C GLY A 27 2.22 -14.42 -1.05
N LYS A 28 0.97 -14.07 -0.74
CA LYS A 28 -0.12 -14.03 -1.70
C LYS A 28 -0.56 -12.61 -2.00
N ASN A 29 -1.03 -12.40 -3.24
CA ASN A 29 -1.49 -11.09 -3.69
C ASN A 29 -3.01 -11.08 -3.83
N TYR A 30 -3.62 -10.02 -3.36
CA TYR A 30 -5.06 -9.83 -3.30
C TYR A 30 -5.46 -8.57 -4.05
N CYS A 31 -6.53 -8.67 -4.83
CA CYS A 31 -7.15 -7.51 -5.44
C CYS A 31 -8.50 -7.23 -4.79
N ILE A 32 -8.73 -6.01 -4.36
CA ILE A 32 -10.00 -5.55 -3.83
C ILE A 32 -10.64 -4.66 -4.88
N LEU A 33 -11.76 -5.13 -5.41
CA LEU A 33 -12.56 -4.43 -6.40
C LEU A 33 -13.85 -3.89 -5.77
N TRP A 34 -14.36 -2.80 -6.35
CA TRP A 34 -15.45 -2.07 -5.77
C TRP A 34 -16.33 -1.38 -6.82
N LYS A 35 -17.61 -1.39 -6.59
CA LYS A 35 -18.54 -0.61 -7.40
C LYS A 35 -18.45 0.88 -7.03
N ASN A 36 -18.46 1.76 -8.02
CA ASN A 36 -18.30 3.21 -7.87
C ASN A 36 -19.09 3.83 -6.71
N GLY A 37 -18.47 4.79 -6.00
CA GLY A 37 -19.10 5.60 -4.94
C GLY A 37 -18.94 5.08 -3.52
N SER A 38 -18.16 4.06 -3.29
CA SER A 38 -17.94 3.49 -1.98
C SER A 38 -16.50 3.65 -1.51
N TRP A 39 -16.33 3.90 -0.31
CA TRP A 39 -15.27 4.06 0.66
C TRP A 39 -14.03 3.14 0.46
N LYS A 40 -13.45 3.11 -0.75
CA LYS A 40 -12.35 2.24 -1.18
C LYS A 40 -11.16 2.32 -0.23
N SER A 41 -10.72 3.52 0.06
CA SER A 41 -9.61 3.77 0.97
C SER A 41 -9.95 3.49 2.45
N SER A 42 -11.22 3.27 2.78
CA SER A 42 -11.62 3.11 4.20
C SER A 42 -11.02 1.85 4.83
N LEU A 43 -10.97 0.75 4.09
CA LEU A 43 -10.34 -0.48 4.59
C LEU A 43 -8.83 -0.27 4.78
N ALA A 44 -8.15 0.28 3.78
CA ALA A 44 -6.72 0.59 3.84
C ALA A 44 -6.40 1.55 5.00
N MET A 45 -7.17 2.63 5.12
CA MET A 45 -7.01 3.62 6.18
C MET A 45 -7.32 3.07 7.57
N SER A 46 -8.27 2.11 7.68
CA SER A 46 -8.56 1.45 8.95
C SER A 46 -7.44 0.49 9.35
N ILE A 47 -6.87 -0.26 8.40
CA ILE A 47 -5.73 -1.15 8.66
C ILE A 47 -4.49 -0.32 9.08
N SER A 48 -4.27 0.85 8.49
CA SER A 48 -3.13 1.72 8.79
C SER A 48 -3.37 2.68 9.96
N TRP A 49 -4.53 2.65 10.59
CA TRP A 49 -4.92 3.54 11.70
C TRP A 49 -5.00 5.02 11.33
N ASN A 50 -5.99 5.42 10.57
CA ASN A 50 -6.27 6.83 10.35
C ASN A 50 -7.36 7.31 11.33
N SER A 51 -7.07 8.32 12.13
CA SER A 51 -7.94 8.82 13.21
C SER A 51 -9.31 9.36 12.77
N LYS A 52 -9.52 9.57 11.47
CA LYS A 52 -10.83 9.97 10.92
C LYS A 52 -11.82 8.79 10.86
N TYR A 53 -11.33 7.57 10.96
CA TYR A 53 -12.10 6.34 10.87
C TYR A 53 -12.35 5.78 12.27
N GLU A 54 -13.58 5.89 12.75
CA GLU A 54 -13.99 5.36 14.05
C GLU A 54 -14.28 3.87 13.89
N ILE A 55 -13.50 3.04 14.53
CA ILE A 55 -13.64 1.60 14.47
C ILE A 55 -14.53 1.18 15.64
N THR A 56 -15.73 0.64 15.36
CA THR A 56 -16.74 0.36 16.35
C THR A 56 -16.73 -1.08 16.85
N ASN A 57 -16.35 -2.03 16.02
CA ASN A 57 -16.22 -3.44 16.40
C ASN A 57 -15.17 -4.11 15.53
N TRP A 58 -14.15 -4.80 16.12
CA TRP A 58 -13.10 -5.40 15.32
C TRP A 58 -11.96 -6.04 16.11
N ASP A 59 -11.19 -6.88 15.41
CA ASP A 59 -9.79 -7.12 15.68
C ASP A 59 -9.01 -7.17 14.37
N ILE A 60 -7.79 -6.65 14.35
CA ILE A 60 -6.82 -6.84 13.27
C ILE A 60 -5.60 -7.48 13.91
N LYS A 61 -5.22 -8.64 13.37
CA LYS A 61 -4.05 -9.40 13.85
C LYS A 61 -2.99 -9.46 12.77
N LEU A 62 -1.76 -9.19 13.15
CA LEU A 62 -0.58 -9.45 12.34
C LEU A 62 0.23 -10.55 13.01
N ASP A 63 0.48 -11.64 12.29
CA ASP A 63 1.20 -12.83 12.82
C ASP A 63 0.61 -13.31 14.18
N ASN A 64 -0.74 -13.37 14.27
CA ASN A 64 -1.54 -13.71 15.45
C ASN A 64 -1.48 -12.70 16.63
N THR A 65 -0.76 -11.60 16.49
CA THR A 65 -0.73 -10.53 17.49
C THR A 65 -1.76 -9.46 17.13
N SER A 66 -2.66 -9.14 18.06
CA SER A 66 -3.61 -8.02 17.87
C SER A 66 -2.85 -6.70 17.79
N ILE A 67 -3.16 -5.93 16.75
CA ILE A 67 -2.64 -4.57 16.55
C ILE A 67 -3.71 -3.51 16.79
N LYS A 68 -4.76 -3.89 17.47
CA LYS A 68 -5.95 -3.09 17.72
C LYS A 68 -5.61 -1.70 18.28
N ASP A 69 -4.83 -1.66 19.33
CA ASP A 69 -4.53 -0.43 20.06
C ASP A 69 -3.24 0.27 19.54
N PHE A 70 -2.66 -0.24 18.45
CA PHE A 70 -1.43 0.30 17.88
C PHE A 70 -1.71 1.51 17.01
N THR A 71 -0.95 2.56 17.22
CA THR A 71 -0.96 3.79 16.41
C THR A 71 -0.42 3.55 14.99
N ALA A 72 -0.57 4.54 14.10
CA ALA A 72 -0.13 4.42 12.70
C ALA A 72 1.39 4.17 12.58
N ASP A 73 2.20 4.84 13.39
CA ASP A 73 3.64 4.65 13.42
C ASP A 73 4.06 3.29 13.98
N GLU A 74 3.37 2.79 15.02
CA GLU A 74 3.57 1.44 15.55
C GLU A 74 3.21 0.37 14.52
N ARG A 75 2.09 0.51 13.81
CA ARG A 75 1.71 -0.41 12.72
C ARG A 75 2.70 -0.36 11.56
N SER A 76 3.21 0.81 11.22
CA SER A 76 4.27 0.96 10.23
C SER A 76 5.54 0.21 10.66
N LYS A 77 5.94 0.29 11.92
CA LYS A 77 7.09 -0.45 12.48
C LYS A 77 6.88 -1.98 12.45
N LEU A 78 5.63 -2.45 12.46
CA LEU A 78 5.27 -3.85 12.27
C LEU A 78 5.24 -4.29 10.79
N TRP A 79 5.87 -3.53 9.90
CA TRP A 79 6.01 -3.88 8.49
C TRP A 79 4.72 -3.82 7.68
N ILE A 80 3.77 -2.96 8.07
CA ILE A 80 2.62 -2.57 7.26
C ILE A 80 2.96 -1.28 6.50
N PHE A 81 2.83 -1.31 5.18
CA PHE A 81 3.06 -0.16 4.30
C PHE A 81 1.78 0.17 3.54
N LEU A 82 1.41 1.45 3.50
CA LEU A 82 0.28 1.95 2.72
C LEU A 82 0.78 3.02 1.76
N THR A 83 0.45 2.89 0.47
CA THR A 83 0.62 3.99 -0.49
C THR A 83 -0.46 5.04 -0.31
N PHE A 84 -0.13 6.29 -0.55
CA PHE A 84 -1.09 7.38 -0.44
C PHE A 84 -1.81 7.62 -1.77
N GLN A 85 -3.13 7.75 -1.75
CA GLN A 85 -3.90 8.19 -2.92
C GLN A 85 -3.43 9.57 -3.38
N ASN A 86 -3.28 10.51 -2.45
CA ASN A 86 -2.67 11.81 -2.65
C ASN A 86 -1.33 11.88 -1.93
N ILE A 87 -0.25 11.84 -2.69
CA ILE A 87 1.12 11.85 -2.15
C ILE A 87 1.46 13.29 -1.72
N PRO A 88 1.71 13.54 -0.43
CA PRO A 88 1.99 14.89 0.05
C PRO A 88 3.36 15.39 -0.43
N GLU A 89 3.43 16.68 -0.68
CA GLU A 89 4.68 17.40 -0.83
C GLU A 89 5.11 17.96 0.53
N ILE A 90 6.35 17.70 0.92
CA ILE A 90 6.87 18.12 2.23
C ILE A 90 8.07 19.03 2.01
N PRO A 91 7.87 20.35 1.96
CA PRO A 91 8.96 21.32 1.85
C PRO A 91 9.93 21.22 3.04
N TRP A 92 11.19 21.55 2.79
CA TRP A 92 12.28 21.60 3.78
C TRP A 92 12.73 20.24 4.34
N VAL A 93 12.12 19.14 3.92
CA VAL A 93 12.55 17.78 4.24
C VAL A 93 13.20 17.17 3.00
N LYS A 94 14.51 16.95 3.02
CA LYS A 94 15.21 16.34 1.90
C LYS A 94 14.86 14.87 1.74
N LEU A 95 14.66 14.40 0.49
CA LEU A 95 14.31 13.01 0.22
C LEU A 95 15.31 12.03 0.84
N PHE A 96 16.62 12.31 0.76
CA PHE A 96 17.64 11.47 1.37
C PHE A 96 17.47 11.36 2.89
N GLU A 97 17.24 12.47 3.58
CA GLU A 97 17.08 12.51 5.04
C GLU A 97 15.82 11.79 5.47
N PHE A 98 14.74 11.96 4.73
CA PHE A 98 13.49 11.23 4.96
C PHE A 98 13.68 9.71 4.82
N LEU A 99 14.26 9.25 3.69
CA LEU A 99 14.50 7.83 3.44
C LEU A 99 15.42 7.21 4.51
N LYS A 100 16.48 7.95 4.90
CA LYS A 100 17.36 7.52 5.98
C LYS A 100 16.62 7.41 7.31
N SER A 101 15.78 8.39 7.64
CA SER A 101 15.02 8.40 8.90
C SER A 101 14.06 7.20 9.00
N ILE A 102 13.29 6.92 7.95
CA ILE A 102 12.36 5.77 7.96
C ILE A 102 13.09 4.41 7.95
N TYR A 103 14.30 4.36 7.39
CA TYR A 103 15.17 3.18 7.45
C TYR A 103 15.72 2.98 8.87
N ASP A 104 16.32 4.02 9.46
CA ASP A 104 16.99 3.95 10.76
C ASP A 104 16.06 3.58 11.92
N VAL A 105 14.78 3.99 11.86
CA VAL A 105 13.76 3.62 12.88
C VAL A 105 13.59 2.09 13.00
N ARG A 106 14.00 1.33 11.98
CA ARG A 106 13.90 -0.14 11.93
C ARG A 106 15.23 -0.84 12.21
N GLN A 107 16.28 -0.07 12.46
CA GLN A 107 17.61 -0.62 12.79
C GLN A 107 17.87 -0.54 14.30
N GLU A 108 18.67 -1.45 14.82
CA GLU A 108 19.13 -1.40 16.22
C GLU A 108 19.94 -0.13 16.51
N LYS A 109 20.67 0.34 15.51
CA LYS A 109 21.49 1.56 15.60
C LYS A 109 21.35 2.37 14.31
N PRO A 110 21.29 3.72 14.41
CA PRO A 110 21.25 4.56 13.23
C PRO A 110 22.45 4.36 12.31
N THR A 111 22.18 4.29 11.02
CA THR A 111 23.21 4.12 9.99
C THR A 111 23.94 5.44 9.76
N SER A 112 25.25 5.40 9.51
CA SER A 112 25.98 6.61 9.09
C SER A 112 25.50 7.09 7.73
N PHE A 113 25.69 8.39 7.41
CA PHE A 113 25.32 8.93 6.09
C PHE A 113 26.00 8.18 4.93
N ILE A 114 27.28 7.86 5.08
CA ILE A 114 28.04 7.10 4.08
C ILE A 114 27.52 5.67 3.97
N GLY A 115 27.18 5.04 5.11
CA GLY A 115 26.59 3.70 5.13
C GLY A 115 25.26 3.66 4.44
N PHE A 116 24.36 4.61 4.74
CA PHE A 116 23.06 4.69 4.11
C PHE A 116 23.14 5.01 2.61
N LYS A 117 24.09 5.86 2.20
CA LYS A 117 24.33 6.15 0.79
C LYS A 117 24.64 4.89 -0.02
N LYS A 118 25.45 3.96 0.53
CA LYS A 118 25.76 2.68 -0.12
C LYS A 118 24.55 1.75 -0.24
N ILE A 119 23.55 1.89 0.65
CA ILE A 119 22.30 1.12 0.62
C ILE A 119 21.35 1.69 -0.44
N ILE A 120 21.20 3.02 -0.49
CA ILE A 120 20.17 3.65 -1.32
C ILE A 120 20.57 3.78 -2.78
N GLU A 121 21.86 3.97 -3.10
CA GLU A 121 22.33 4.18 -4.48
C GLU A 121 21.97 3.03 -5.43
N PRO A 122 22.19 1.75 -5.09
CA PRO A 122 21.77 0.64 -5.95
C PRO A 122 20.26 0.60 -6.19
N LEU A 123 19.45 0.92 -5.16
CA LEU A 123 17.98 0.92 -5.28
C LEU A 123 17.48 2.04 -6.21
N ILE A 124 18.14 3.19 -6.21
CA ILE A 124 17.83 4.31 -7.11
C ILE A 124 18.17 3.94 -8.54
N GLU A 125 19.32 3.31 -8.78
CA GLU A 125 19.75 2.85 -10.09
C GLU A 125 18.76 1.81 -10.65
N ASP A 126 18.36 0.83 -9.86
CA ASP A 126 17.36 -0.19 -10.22
C ASP A 126 15.99 0.42 -10.63
N LEU A 127 15.59 1.52 -10.00
CA LEU A 127 14.32 2.18 -10.24
C LEU A 127 14.39 3.29 -11.29
N TRP A 128 15.57 3.50 -11.89
CA TRP A 128 15.86 4.59 -12.83
C TRP A 128 15.42 5.95 -12.29
N ILE A 129 15.77 6.19 -11.02
CA ILE A 129 15.54 7.48 -10.36
C ILE A 129 16.83 8.30 -10.47
N ASP A 130 16.73 9.56 -10.90
CA ASP A 130 17.87 10.45 -10.92
C ASP A 130 18.38 10.73 -9.50
N LYS A 131 19.70 10.59 -9.30
CA LYS A 131 20.36 10.84 -7.99
C LYS A 131 20.13 12.26 -7.47
N GLU A 132 19.86 13.22 -8.34
CA GLU A 132 19.53 14.60 -7.95
C GLU A 132 18.24 14.69 -7.13
N PHE A 133 17.30 13.73 -7.26
CA PHE A 133 16.09 13.69 -6.43
C PHE A 133 16.40 13.57 -4.94
N LEU A 134 17.49 12.90 -4.57
CA LEU A 134 17.89 12.78 -3.17
C LEU A 134 18.16 14.13 -2.50
N ARG A 135 18.55 15.14 -3.27
CA ARG A 135 18.85 16.48 -2.77
C ARG A 135 17.65 17.40 -2.75
N ARG A 136 16.56 16.98 -3.40
CA ARG A 136 15.33 17.78 -3.49
C ARG A 136 14.46 17.54 -2.26
N ASP A 137 13.54 18.45 -2.02
CA ASP A 137 12.53 18.31 -0.97
C ASP A 137 11.54 17.21 -1.34
N LEU A 138 11.08 16.46 -0.34
CA LEU A 138 10.26 15.26 -0.51
C LEU A 138 9.01 15.55 -1.35
N ASN A 139 8.95 14.98 -2.54
CA ASN A 139 7.86 15.05 -3.52
C ASN A 139 7.58 16.47 -4.08
N VAL A 140 8.32 17.50 -3.69
CA VAL A 140 8.06 18.89 -4.14
C VAL A 140 8.45 19.04 -5.61
N GLY A 141 7.43 19.34 -6.44
CA GLY A 141 7.60 19.52 -7.88
C GLY A 141 7.96 18.24 -8.62
N PHE A 142 7.67 17.06 -8.05
CA PHE A 142 7.79 15.79 -8.76
C PHE A 142 6.51 15.53 -9.57
N SER A 143 6.65 14.92 -10.74
CA SER A 143 5.53 14.38 -11.49
C SER A 143 4.86 13.22 -10.72
N TRP A 144 3.64 12.85 -11.08
CA TRP A 144 2.95 11.73 -10.45
C TRP A 144 3.70 10.41 -10.58
N GLY A 145 4.28 10.14 -11.76
CA GLY A 145 5.11 8.95 -11.98
C GLY A 145 6.36 8.91 -11.10
N GLU A 146 7.05 10.05 -10.95
CA GLU A 146 8.21 10.17 -10.07
C GLU A 146 7.81 9.96 -8.59
N LYS A 147 6.72 10.56 -8.12
CA LYS A 147 6.20 10.35 -6.78
C LYS A 147 5.90 8.86 -6.52
N ARG A 148 5.31 8.14 -7.49
CA ARG A 148 5.06 6.70 -7.39
C ARG A 148 6.35 5.88 -7.35
N LYS A 149 7.36 6.25 -8.15
CA LYS A 149 8.69 5.61 -8.06
C LYS A 149 9.32 5.79 -6.68
N ILE A 150 9.13 6.95 -6.03
CA ILE A 150 9.60 7.18 -4.65
C ILE A 150 8.84 6.28 -3.65
N GLU A 151 7.54 6.03 -3.81
CA GLU A 151 6.84 5.05 -2.97
C GLU A 151 7.37 3.63 -3.20
N VAL A 152 7.62 3.22 -4.45
CA VAL A 152 8.25 1.91 -4.74
C VAL A 152 9.66 1.82 -4.16
N LEU A 153 10.43 2.91 -4.20
CA LEU A 153 11.74 2.99 -3.53
C LEU A 153 11.62 2.75 -2.02
N GLN A 154 10.61 3.32 -1.38
CA GLN A 154 10.34 3.06 0.05
C GLN A 154 9.99 1.59 0.29
N ILE A 155 9.17 0.97 -0.56
CA ILE A 155 8.82 -0.46 -0.47
C ILE A 155 10.10 -1.32 -0.60
N LYS A 156 10.94 -1.07 -1.60
CA LYS A 156 12.22 -1.80 -1.77
C LYS A 156 13.17 -1.59 -0.58
N LEU A 157 13.29 -0.36 -0.09
CA LEU A 157 14.17 -0.01 1.03
C LEU A 157 13.73 -0.65 2.34
N LEU A 158 12.43 -0.67 2.60
CA LEU A 158 11.86 -1.13 3.86
C LEU A 158 11.49 -2.61 3.85
N ASN A 159 11.26 -3.21 2.68
CA ASN A 159 10.81 -4.59 2.49
C ASN A 159 9.67 -5.01 3.44
N PRO A 160 8.51 -4.31 3.40
CA PRO A 160 7.42 -4.56 4.34
C PRO A 160 6.75 -5.91 4.08
N LYS A 161 6.16 -6.50 5.14
CA LYS A 161 5.42 -7.77 5.06
C LYS A 161 4.05 -7.62 4.41
N VAL A 162 3.38 -6.50 4.67
CA VAL A 162 2.06 -6.17 4.12
C VAL A 162 2.14 -4.84 3.39
N ILE A 163 1.81 -4.86 2.11
CA ILE A 163 1.85 -3.71 1.22
C ILE A 163 0.46 -3.45 0.70
N ILE A 164 -0.13 -2.33 1.11
CA ILE A 164 -1.45 -1.91 0.68
C ILE A 164 -1.28 -0.83 -0.39
N LEU A 165 -1.70 -1.14 -1.61
CA LEU A 165 -1.66 -0.22 -2.75
C LEU A 165 -3.06 0.36 -2.97
N ASP A 166 -3.28 1.61 -2.52
CA ASP A 166 -4.58 2.30 -2.66
C ASP A 166 -4.57 3.21 -3.88
N GLU A 167 -5.20 2.75 -4.97
CA GLU A 167 -5.30 3.48 -6.26
C GLU A 167 -3.95 4.07 -6.73
N ILE A 168 -2.88 3.26 -6.65
CA ILE A 168 -1.53 3.70 -7.04
C ILE A 168 -1.43 4.09 -8.53
N ASP A 169 -2.34 3.60 -9.35
CA ASP A 169 -2.51 3.84 -10.78
C ASP A 169 -3.21 5.17 -11.10
N SER A 170 -3.82 5.81 -10.10
CA SER A 170 -4.49 7.09 -10.28
C SER A 170 -3.52 8.19 -10.71
N TRP A 171 -3.92 8.99 -11.70
CA TRP A 171 -3.14 10.11 -12.25
C TRP A 171 -1.89 9.73 -13.06
N LEU A 172 -1.71 8.44 -13.36
CA LEU A 172 -0.62 7.96 -14.21
C LEU A 172 -1.11 7.79 -15.65
N ASP A 173 -0.25 8.10 -16.61
CA ASP A 173 -0.44 7.68 -17.98
C ASP A 173 -0.13 6.17 -18.16
N VAL A 174 -0.51 5.60 -19.30
CA VAL A 174 -0.35 4.15 -19.58
C VAL A 174 1.10 3.68 -19.43
N ASN A 175 2.06 4.50 -19.86
CA ASN A 175 3.48 4.14 -19.77
C ASN A 175 3.96 4.14 -18.32
N ALA A 176 3.55 5.14 -17.53
CA ALA A 176 3.88 5.23 -16.12
C ALA A 176 3.25 4.08 -15.31
N VAL A 177 1.99 3.71 -15.60
CA VAL A 177 1.34 2.53 -15.01
C VAL A 177 2.16 1.28 -15.27
N LYS A 178 2.58 1.04 -16.53
CA LYS A 178 3.40 -0.11 -16.90
C LYS A 178 4.72 -0.12 -16.13
N GLN A 179 5.45 1.00 -16.11
CA GLN A 179 6.73 1.09 -15.40
C GLN A 179 6.57 0.81 -13.90
N VAL A 180 5.59 1.43 -13.24
CA VAL A 180 5.34 1.23 -11.81
C VAL A 180 4.96 -0.23 -11.52
N SER A 181 4.14 -0.84 -12.37
CA SER A 181 3.74 -2.24 -12.24
C SER A 181 4.92 -3.21 -12.38
N GLU A 182 5.81 -2.98 -13.35
CA GLU A 182 7.05 -3.76 -13.50
C GLU A 182 7.97 -3.64 -12.28
N LEU A 183 8.10 -2.44 -11.71
CA LEU A 183 8.88 -2.21 -10.50
C LEU A 183 8.27 -2.89 -9.28
N LEU A 184 6.94 -2.85 -9.13
CA LEU A 184 6.22 -3.56 -8.07
C LEU A 184 6.36 -5.08 -8.20
N LYS A 185 6.30 -5.61 -9.43
CA LYS A 185 6.54 -7.03 -9.68
C LYS A 185 7.91 -7.49 -9.20
N GLN A 186 8.95 -6.66 -9.38
CA GLN A 186 10.29 -6.96 -8.89
C GLN A 186 10.40 -6.94 -7.35
N THR A 187 9.46 -6.27 -6.64
CA THR A 187 9.42 -6.25 -5.18
C THR A 187 8.57 -7.39 -4.60
N ASN A 188 7.77 -8.07 -5.44
CA ASN A 188 6.93 -9.18 -5.01
C ASN A 188 7.77 -10.40 -4.64
N SER A 189 7.50 -10.99 -3.49
CA SER A 189 8.21 -12.14 -2.96
C SER A 189 7.32 -12.97 -2.05
N GLU A 190 7.73 -14.18 -1.72
CA GLU A 190 7.04 -15.04 -0.74
C GLU A 190 6.99 -14.44 0.68
N ASN A 191 7.81 -13.41 0.95
CA ASN A 191 7.88 -12.77 2.25
C ASN A 191 6.91 -11.59 2.40
N ASN A 192 6.32 -11.10 1.31
CA ASN A 192 5.40 -9.97 1.34
C ASN A 192 4.04 -10.31 0.72
N THR A 193 3.04 -9.58 1.12
CA THR A 193 1.65 -9.72 0.67
C THR A 193 1.19 -8.38 0.12
N PHE A 194 0.76 -8.37 -1.15
CA PHE A 194 0.16 -7.19 -1.75
C PHE A 194 -1.36 -7.22 -1.59
N ILE A 195 -1.93 -6.12 -1.12
CA ILE A 195 -3.37 -5.85 -1.08
C ILE A 195 -3.61 -4.66 -2.00
N ILE A 196 -4.10 -4.93 -3.20
CA ILE A 196 -4.24 -3.93 -4.26
C ILE A 196 -5.69 -3.49 -4.34
N ILE A 197 -5.93 -2.21 -4.10
CA ILE A 197 -7.22 -1.56 -4.23
C ILE A 197 -7.18 -0.73 -5.51
N THR A 198 -7.88 -1.16 -6.54
CA THR A 198 -7.91 -0.46 -7.83
C THR A 198 -9.22 -0.70 -8.56
N HIS A 199 -9.52 0.16 -9.52
CA HIS A 199 -10.57 -0.02 -10.51
C HIS A 199 -10.00 -0.20 -11.93
N LEU A 200 -8.68 -0.11 -12.10
CA LEU A 200 -7.98 -0.30 -13.36
C LEU A 200 -7.37 -1.72 -13.42
N PHE A 201 -7.88 -2.52 -14.34
CA PHE A 201 -7.44 -3.90 -14.49
C PHE A 201 -6.04 -4.02 -15.11
N ASP A 202 -5.59 -3.01 -15.85
CA ASP A 202 -4.32 -3.04 -16.56
C ASP A 202 -3.12 -3.19 -15.61
N MET A 203 -3.21 -2.62 -14.41
CA MET A 203 -2.20 -2.79 -13.39
C MET A 203 -2.12 -4.22 -12.86
N LEU A 204 -3.25 -4.94 -12.84
CA LEU A 204 -3.33 -6.31 -12.31
C LEU A 204 -2.75 -7.37 -13.27
N GLU A 205 -2.55 -7.03 -14.54
CA GLU A 205 -1.94 -7.94 -15.53
C GLU A 205 -0.47 -8.26 -15.21
N TRP A 206 0.19 -7.41 -14.42
CA TRP A 206 1.61 -7.53 -14.11
C TRP A 206 1.92 -8.26 -12.80
N LEU A 207 0.92 -8.41 -11.93
CA LEU A 207 1.06 -9.07 -10.63
C LEU A 207 0.23 -10.36 -10.59
N PRO A 208 0.77 -11.48 -10.11
CA PRO A 208 -0.01 -12.70 -9.90
C PRO A 208 -1.03 -12.46 -8.78
N ILE A 209 -2.32 -12.41 -9.12
CA ILE A 209 -3.41 -12.21 -8.15
C ILE A 209 -3.99 -13.59 -7.83
N GLU A 210 -3.92 -14.01 -6.57
CA GLU A 210 -4.50 -15.27 -6.12
C GLU A 210 -5.97 -15.15 -5.78
N LYS A 211 -6.39 -14.02 -5.20
CA LYS A 211 -7.78 -13.81 -4.83
C LYS A 211 -8.26 -12.41 -5.17
N VAL A 212 -9.48 -12.35 -5.64
CA VAL A 212 -10.23 -11.13 -5.93
C VAL A 212 -11.37 -11.02 -4.94
N ILE A 213 -11.47 -9.89 -4.24
CA ILE A 213 -12.48 -9.60 -3.24
C ILE A 213 -13.36 -8.48 -3.77
N ILE A 214 -14.64 -8.75 -3.89
CA ILE A 214 -15.63 -7.74 -4.30
C ILE A 214 -16.29 -7.18 -3.05
N LEU A 215 -16.20 -5.87 -2.88
CA LEU A 215 -16.93 -5.17 -1.83
C LEU A 215 -18.16 -4.47 -2.43
N ASP A 216 -19.33 -4.67 -1.82
CA ASP A 216 -20.56 -3.99 -2.18
C ASP A 216 -21.36 -3.65 -0.90
N LYS A 217 -21.92 -2.44 -0.86
CA LYS A 217 -22.74 -1.97 0.28
C LYS A 217 -22.10 -2.27 1.65
N TRP A 218 -20.81 -1.92 1.77
CA TRP A 218 -20.02 -2.00 3.03
C TRP A 218 -19.64 -3.40 3.50
N LYS A 219 -19.87 -4.45 2.69
CA LYS A 219 -19.57 -5.86 3.02
C LYS A 219 -18.79 -6.54 1.90
N ILE A 220 -18.14 -7.64 2.24
CA ILE A 220 -17.64 -8.57 1.22
C ILE A 220 -18.85 -9.23 0.57
N LYS A 221 -19.01 -9.01 -0.75
CA LYS A 221 -20.07 -9.61 -1.56
C LYS A 221 -19.66 -10.97 -2.11
N GLU A 222 -18.43 -11.03 -2.62
CA GLU A 222 -17.93 -12.21 -3.31
C GLU A 222 -16.41 -12.28 -3.19
N VAL A 223 -15.87 -13.49 -3.11
CA VAL A 223 -14.44 -13.77 -3.17
C VAL A 223 -14.23 -14.84 -4.23
N GLY A 224 -13.30 -14.59 -5.15
CA GLY A 224 -12.97 -15.51 -6.24
C GLY A 224 -11.51 -15.43 -6.64
N ASP A 225 -11.22 -15.99 -7.78
CA ASP A 225 -9.91 -16.01 -8.44
C ASP A 225 -9.88 -15.07 -9.66
N ASN A 226 -8.89 -15.24 -10.53
CA ASN A 226 -8.76 -14.50 -11.78
C ASN A 226 -9.97 -14.65 -12.72
N ASN A 227 -10.76 -15.73 -12.62
CA ASN A 227 -11.97 -15.88 -13.43
C ASN A 227 -13.02 -14.85 -13.03
N LEU A 228 -13.15 -14.57 -11.73
CA LEU A 228 -14.02 -13.51 -11.23
C LEU A 228 -13.56 -12.13 -11.75
N MET A 229 -12.26 -11.85 -11.75
CA MET A 229 -11.70 -10.63 -12.30
C MET A 229 -12.03 -10.47 -13.80
N ASN A 230 -11.84 -11.54 -14.58
CA ASN A 230 -12.13 -11.55 -16.01
C ASN A 230 -13.63 -11.35 -16.29
N LYS A 231 -14.50 -11.92 -15.46
CA LYS A 231 -15.95 -11.71 -15.54
C LYS A 231 -16.30 -10.24 -15.33
N ILE A 232 -15.77 -9.61 -14.29
CA ILE A 232 -16.02 -8.19 -14.01
C ILE A 232 -15.45 -7.28 -15.10
N LYS A 233 -14.28 -7.60 -15.65
CA LYS A 233 -13.69 -6.87 -16.78
C LYS A 233 -14.60 -6.87 -18.02
N LYS A 234 -15.36 -7.95 -18.25
CA LYS A 234 -16.26 -8.09 -19.40
C LYS A 234 -17.68 -7.58 -19.17
N GLU A 235 -18.23 -7.83 -18.00
CA GLU A 235 -19.66 -7.63 -17.71
C GLU A 235 -19.92 -6.41 -16.81
N GLY A 236 -18.87 -5.90 -16.18
CA GLY A 236 -19.00 -4.88 -15.12
C GLY A 236 -19.40 -5.49 -13.77
N PHE A 237 -19.76 -4.62 -12.79
CA PHE A 237 -20.17 -5.00 -11.42
C PHE A 237 -21.65 -5.27 -11.32
#